data_0a9e762d7898715afcae9bbf983cae7b
#
_entry.id   0a9e762d7898715afcae9bbf983cae7b
#
_cell.length_a   1.000
_cell.length_b   1.000
_cell.length_c   1.000
_cell.angle_alpha   90.00
_cell.angle_beta   90.00
_cell.angle_gamma   90.00
#
_symmetry.space_group_name_H-M   'P 1'
#
loop_
_entity.id
_entity.type
_entity.pdbx_description
1 polymer ?
#
loop_
_entity_poly.entity_id
_entity_poly.type
_entity_poly.pdbx_seq_one_letter_code
_entity_poly.pdbx_strand_id
1 'polypeptide(L)'
;MPVKLQGAVALRKALLKFEPDLAKETTKEISSFVKPIARNARGYVPTNDEMPSGWLKRPNAKGRWATRYFDSSEVRRGISFKTTPSKTNSRGFRALASVLNKSAGGYIYEIAGRANGITGNFTPKLGGQLKGSSKPMRGRLIFRSFDDDRGKATAGVIKAIEKSAAKFNARTGNL
;
A
#
# COMPACT_ATOMS: atom_id res chain seq x y z
N MET A 1 -8.50 -5.57 9.70
CA MET A 1 -9.09 -4.32 10.25
C MET A 1 -8.00 -3.29 10.43
N PRO A 2 -8.19 -2.02 10.05
CA PRO A 2 -7.20 -0.99 10.36
C PRO A 2 -7.17 -0.77 11.87
N VAL A 3 -5.99 -0.88 12.47
CA VAL A 3 -5.78 -0.60 13.89
C VAL A 3 -5.82 0.91 14.08
N LYS A 4 -6.68 1.40 14.96
CA LYS A 4 -6.74 2.82 15.33
C LYS A 4 -5.72 3.10 16.43
N LEU A 5 -4.59 3.69 16.06
CA LEU A 5 -3.65 4.29 17.01
C LEU A 5 -4.07 5.75 17.24
N GLN A 6 -4.72 5.99 18.39
CA GLN A 6 -5.03 7.38 18.80
C GLN A 6 -3.74 8.08 19.19
N GLY A 7 -3.60 9.34 18.78
CA GLY A 7 -2.47 10.18 19.13
C GLY A 7 -1.19 10.00 18.29
N ALA A 8 -1.03 8.94 17.50
CA ALA A 8 0.20 8.71 16.73
C ALA A 8 0.59 9.86 15.79
N VAL A 9 -0.40 10.53 15.18
CA VAL A 9 -0.15 11.69 14.31
C VAL A 9 0.23 12.94 15.15
N ALA A 10 -0.39 13.12 16.32
CA ALA A 10 -0.07 14.21 17.24
C ALA A 10 1.35 14.01 17.80
N LEU A 11 1.68 12.80 18.26
CA LEU A 11 3.03 12.44 18.70
C LEU A 11 4.06 12.76 17.59
N ARG A 12 3.82 12.34 16.36
CA ARG A 12 4.74 12.63 15.27
C ARG A 12 4.94 14.13 15.03
N LYS A 13 3.89 14.96 15.15
CA LYS A 13 4.01 16.41 15.05
C LYS A 13 4.84 16.98 16.20
N ALA A 14 4.62 16.49 17.42
CA ALA A 14 5.40 16.89 18.58
C ALA A 14 6.89 16.50 18.42
N LEU A 15 7.17 15.26 17.98
CA LEU A 15 8.54 14.82 17.70
C LEU A 15 9.21 15.69 16.64
N LEU A 16 8.54 16.04 15.54
CA LEU A 16 9.11 16.91 14.51
C LEU A 16 9.43 18.31 15.03
N LYS A 17 8.66 18.82 16.01
CA LYS A 17 8.84 20.15 16.57
C LYS A 17 9.90 20.19 17.66
N PHE A 18 9.91 19.20 18.55
CA PHE A 18 10.72 19.22 19.78
C PHE A 18 11.91 18.26 19.75
N GLU A 19 11.82 17.16 18.99
CA GLU A 19 12.82 16.08 18.93
C GLU A 19 13.02 15.58 17.49
N PRO A 20 13.60 16.40 16.59
CA PRO A 20 13.69 16.07 15.17
C PRO A 20 14.49 14.79 14.87
N ASP A 21 15.50 14.47 15.69
CA ASP A 21 16.28 13.24 15.49
C ASP A 21 15.51 11.99 15.87
N LEU A 22 14.73 12.03 16.94
CA LEU A 22 13.81 10.96 17.29
C LEU A 22 12.71 10.80 16.24
N ALA A 23 12.23 11.89 15.63
CA ALA A 23 11.30 11.84 14.51
C ALA A 23 11.89 11.13 13.29
N LYS A 24 13.17 11.38 12.98
CA LYS A 24 13.89 10.69 11.88
C LYS A 24 14.06 9.20 12.17
N GLU A 25 14.50 8.85 13.41
CA GLU A 25 14.64 7.46 13.86
C GLU A 25 13.31 6.72 13.71
N THR A 26 12.22 7.28 14.24
CA THR A 26 10.87 6.73 14.14
C THR A 26 10.43 6.52 12.69
N THR A 27 10.68 7.50 11.83
CA THR A 27 10.33 7.41 10.41
C THR A 27 11.12 6.30 9.71
N LYS A 28 12.41 6.14 10.03
CA LYS A 28 13.27 5.08 9.50
C LYS A 28 12.78 3.70 9.95
N GLU A 29 12.39 3.58 11.23
CA GLU A 29 11.87 2.34 11.81
C GLU A 29 10.52 1.95 11.17
N ILE A 30 9.58 2.88 11.03
CA ILE A 30 8.31 2.66 10.30
C ILE A 30 8.59 2.23 8.85
N SER A 31 9.53 2.89 8.18
CA SER A 31 9.91 2.56 6.81
C SER A 31 10.42 1.12 6.67
N SER A 32 11.18 0.61 7.64
CA SER A 32 11.71 -0.75 7.61
C SER A 32 10.61 -1.81 7.60
N PHE A 33 9.46 -1.55 8.23
CA PHE A 33 8.30 -2.44 8.25
C PHE A 33 7.40 -2.32 7.02
N VAL A 34 7.30 -1.15 6.40
CA VAL A 34 6.42 -0.92 5.25
C VAL A 34 7.10 -1.23 3.92
N LYS A 35 8.42 -1.03 3.83
CA LYS A 35 9.21 -1.28 2.62
C LYS A 35 9.12 -2.72 2.10
N PRO A 36 9.16 -3.78 2.94
CA PRO A 36 8.98 -5.17 2.50
C PRO A 36 7.64 -5.40 1.80
N ILE A 37 6.54 -4.80 2.28
CA ILE A 37 5.22 -4.91 1.65
C ILE A 37 5.27 -4.38 0.21
N ALA A 38 5.86 -3.20 0.00
CA ALA A 38 6.00 -2.64 -1.35
C ALA A 38 6.91 -3.49 -2.24
N ARG A 39 7.97 -4.09 -1.68
CA ARG A 39 8.88 -4.98 -2.41
C ARG A 39 8.14 -6.25 -2.86
N ASN A 40 7.45 -6.91 -1.96
CA ASN A 40 6.70 -8.14 -2.24
C ASN A 40 5.58 -7.87 -3.25
N ALA A 41 4.85 -6.75 -3.10
CA ALA A 41 3.83 -6.35 -4.06
C ALA A 41 4.39 -6.17 -5.49
N ARG A 42 5.62 -5.65 -5.63
CA ARG A 42 6.31 -5.58 -6.94
C ARG A 42 6.65 -6.97 -7.49
N GLY A 43 6.96 -7.93 -6.62
CA GLY A 43 7.22 -9.31 -7.01
C GLY A 43 5.99 -10.03 -7.56
N TYR A 44 4.79 -9.60 -7.18
CA TYR A 44 3.53 -10.15 -7.71
C TYR A 44 3.06 -9.52 -9.02
N VAL A 45 3.78 -8.52 -9.54
CA VAL A 45 3.43 -7.91 -10.84
C VAL A 45 3.77 -8.89 -11.95
N PRO A 46 2.78 -9.36 -12.74
CA PRO A 46 3.02 -10.28 -13.84
C PRO A 46 3.86 -9.63 -14.95
N THR A 47 4.38 -10.45 -15.83
CA THR A 47 5.01 -9.98 -17.06
C THR A 47 3.94 -9.51 -18.08
N ASN A 48 4.36 -8.79 -19.12
CA ASN A 48 3.43 -8.36 -20.15
C ASN A 48 2.84 -9.55 -20.93
N ASP A 49 3.61 -10.63 -21.08
CA ASP A 49 3.19 -11.84 -21.84
C ASP A 49 2.07 -12.61 -21.11
N GLU A 50 1.96 -12.46 -19.81
CA GLU A 50 0.88 -13.05 -19.00
C GLU A 50 -0.43 -12.25 -19.10
N MET A 51 -0.41 -11.08 -19.74
CA MET A 51 -1.58 -10.20 -19.82
C MET A 51 -2.30 -10.31 -21.17
N PRO A 52 -3.63 -10.08 -21.19
CA PRO A 52 -4.38 -10.02 -22.43
C PRO A 52 -3.77 -8.98 -23.39
N SER A 53 -3.45 -9.37 -24.62
CA SER A 53 -2.83 -8.52 -25.63
C SER A 53 -3.61 -7.23 -25.88
N GLY A 54 -4.94 -7.29 -25.79
CA GLY A 54 -5.82 -6.12 -25.92
C GLY A 54 -5.68 -5.07 -24.80
N TRP A 55 -5.03 -5.42 -23.68
CA TRP A 55 -4.81 -4.53 -22.55
C TRP A 55 -3.37 -3.97 -22.48
N LEU A 56 -2.49 -4.47 -23.29
CA LEU A 56 -1.12 -3.99 -23.35
C LEU A 56 -1.03 -2.60 -23.98
N LYS A 57 0.05 -1.91 -23.66
CA LYS A 57 0.37 -0.59 -24.24
C LYS A 57 0.45 -0.68 -25.75
N ARG A 58 -0.26 0.22 -26.43
CA ARG A 58 -0.23 0.35 -27.90
C ARG A 58 0.43 1.67 -28.27
N PRO A 59 1.37 1.68 -29.24
CA PRO A 59 2.11 2.89 -29.61
C PRO A 59 1.21 4.07 -30.01
N ASN A 60 0.09 3.80 -30.68
CA ASN A 60 -0.82 4.80 -31.22
C ASN A 60 -2.15 4.92 -30.45
N ALA A 61 -2.21 4.44 -29.21
CA ALA A 61 -3.43 4.54 -28.42
C ALA A 61 -3.79 5.99 -28.10
N LYS A 62 -5.08 6.36 -28.30
CA LYS A 62 -5.63 7.69 -28.00
C LYS A 62 -6.71 7.61 -26.91
N GLY A 63 -6.98 8.75 -26.27
CA GLY A 63 -8.01 8.88 -25.25
C GLY A 63 -7.76 8.01 -24.03
N ARG A 64 -8.82 7.40 -23.47
CA ARG A 64 -8.73 6.57 -22.26
C ARG A 64 -7.79 5.38 -22.37
N TRP A 65 -7.58 4.88 -23.59
CA TRP A 65 -6.72 3.71 -23.84
C TRP A 65 -5.23 4.05 -23.80
N ALA A 66 -4.89 5.32 -23.96
CA ALA A 66 -3.52 5.80 -23.82
C ALA A 66 -3.01 5.81 -22.37
N THR A 67 -3.91 5.70 -21.39
CA THR A 67 -3.56 5.80 -19.95
C THR A 67 -3.98 4.60 -19.11
N ARG A 68 -4.85 3.72 -19.64
CA ARG A 68 -5.43 2.59 -18.90
C ARG A 68 -4.93 1.23 -19.39
N TYR A 69 -3.79 1.19 -20.02
CA TYR A 69 -3.12 -0.04 -20.44
C TYR A 69 -2.35 -0.67 -19.28
N PHE A 70 -1.94 -1.91 -19.46
CA PHE A 70 -1.01 -2.59 -18.58
C PHE A 70 0.40 -2.53 -19.17
N ASP A 71 1.36 -2.17 -18.35
CA ASP A 71 2.79 -2.28 -18.57
C ASP A 71 3.44 -2.69 -17.28
N SER A 72 4.06 -3.87 -17.24
CA SER A 72 4.63 -4.46 -16.02
C SER A 72 5.69 -3.56 -15.39
N SER A 73 6.49 -2.85 -16.19
CA SER A 73 7.53 -1.94 -15.70
C SER A 73 6.92 -0.68 -15.07
N GLU A 74 5.89 -0.11 -15.66
CA GLU A 74 5.14 1.03 -15.08
C GLU A 74 4.43 0.64 -13.80
N VAL A 75 3.79 -0.54 -13.79
CA VAL A 75 3.10 -1.07 -12.59
C VAL A 75 4.09 -1.25 -11.44
N ARG A 76 5.25 -1.88 -11.68
CA ARG A 76 6.30 -2.05 -10.68
C ARG A 76 6.84 -0.72 -10.17
N ARG A 77 7.13 0.24 -11.05
CA ARG A 77 7.56 1.59 -10.67
C ARG A 77 6.48 2.37 -9.92
N GLY A 78 5.22 2.16 -10.27
CA GLY A 78 4.08 2.78 -9.62
C GLY A 78 3.88 2.35 -8.17
N ILE A 79 4.31 1.12 -7.80
CA ILE A 79 4.21 0.63 -6.43
C ILE A 79 5.27 1.31 -5.57
N SER A 80 4.81 2.07 -4.59
CA SER A 80 5.66 2.83 -3.68
C SER A 80 5.06 2.86 -2.28
N PHE A 81 5.84 3.29 -1.29
CA PHE A 81 5.34 3.51 0.07
C PHE A 81 5.58 4.95 0.52
N LYS A 82 4.77 5.39 1.46
CA LYS A 82 4.90 6.68 2.12
C LYS A 82 4.84 6.47 3.62
N THR A 83 5.70 7.18 4.34
CA THR A 83 5.69 7.27 5.81
C THR A 83 5.12 8.60 6.30
N THR A 84 4.71 9.47 5.39
CA THR A 84 4.01 10.71 5.72
C THR A 84 2.53 10.40 5.97
N PRO A 85 1.94 10.90 7.08
CA PRO A 85 0.53 10.70 7.36
C PRO A 85 -0.37 11.18 6.23
N SER A 86 -1.41 10.43 5.94
CA SER A 86 -2.41 10.82 4.94
C SER A 86 -3.24 12.03 5.39
N LYS A 87 -3.94 12.66 4.46
CA LYS A 87 -5.07 13.54 4.82
C LYS A 87 -6.15 12.71 5.53
N THR A 88 -6.92 13.36 6.39
CA THR A 88 -8.08 12.75 7.03
C THR A 88 -9.12 12.41 5.97
N ASN A 89 -9.64 11.19 5.99
CA ASN A 89 -10.75 10.81 5.12
C ASN A 89 -12.11 11.22 5.74
N SER A 90 -13.21 11.02 4.99
CA SER A 90 -14.58 11.35 5.43
C SER A 90 -15.01 10.64 6.74
N ARG A 91 -14.33 9.56 7.12
CA ARG A 91 -14.57 8.82 8.37
C ARG A 91 -13.64 9.23 9.51
N GLY A 92 -12.91 10.34 9.37
CA GLY A 92 -11.95 10.81 10.37
C GLY A 92 -10.65 10.01 10.47
N PHE A 93 -10.43 9.04 9.57
CA PHE A 93 -9.24 8.18 9.61
C PHE A 93 -8.06 8.83 8.87
N ARG A 94 -6.87 8.67 9.44
CA ARG A 94 -5.57 9.03 8.83
C ARG A 94 -4.63 7.84 8.88
N ALA A 95 -4.07 7.47 7.75
CA ALA A 95 -3.02 6.47 7.70
C ALA A 95 -1.68 7.10 8.10
N LEU A 96 -0.94 6.47 9.01
CA LEU A 96 0.40 6.92 9.42
C LEU A 96 1.44 6.60 8.34
N ALA A 97 1.29 5.46 7.70
CA ALA A 97 2.07 5.03 6.54
C ALA A 97 1.15 4.34 5.53
N SER A 98 1.54 4.31 4.27
CA SER A 98 0.75 3.69 3.21
C SER A 98 1.62 3.09 2.13
N VAL A 99 1.15 2.00 1.52
CA VAL A 99 1.64 1.47 0.26
C VAL A 99 0.61 1.79 -0.81
N LEU A 100 1.05 2.25 -1.95
CA LEU A 100 0.19 2.73 -3.03
C LEU A 100 0.74 2.33 -4.39
N ASN A 101 -0.14 2.19 -5.37
CA ASN A 101 0.23 2.07 -6.78
C ASN A 101 -0.31 3.30 -7.53
N LYS A 102 0.56 3.99 -8.24
CA LYS A 102 0.23 5.20 -9.00
C LYS A 102 -0.15 4.90 -10.45
N SER A 103 0.11 3.68 -10.94
CA SER A 103 -0.21 3.31 -12.31
C SER A 103 -1.68 2.93 -12.45
N ALA A 104 -2.34 3.40 -13.49
CA ALA A 104 -3.74 3.05 -13.78
C ALA A 104 -3.89 1.55 -14.07
N GLY A 105 -2.98 0.96 -14.87
CA GLY A 105 -2.96 -0.48 -15.14
C GLY A 105 -2.79 -1.31 -13.87
N GLY A 106 -1.89 -0.89 -12.97
CA GLY A 106 -1.70 -1.57 -11.69
C GLY A 106 -2.92 -1.49 -10.76
N TYR A 107 -3.61 -0.34 -10.73
CA TYR A 107 -4.85 -0.22 -9.97
C TYR A 107 -5.95 -1.12 -10.52
N ILE A 108 -6.14 -1.13 -11.84
CA ILE A 108 -7.12 -2.01 -12.50
C ILE A 108 -6.80 -3.48 -12.20
N TYR A 109 -5.54 -3.89 -12.33
CA TYR A 109 -5.11 -5.25 -12.03
C TYR A 109 -5.36 -5.63 -10.56
N GLU A 110 -5.07 -4.73 -9.64
CA GLU A 110 -5.26 -4.92 -8.20
C GLU A 110 -6.71 -5.25 -7.84
N ILE A 111 -7.69 -4.57 -8.47
CA ILE A 111 -9.11 -4.69 -8.10
C ILE A 111 -9.94 -5.54 -9.05
N ALA A 112 -9.39 -5.94 -10.20
CA ALA A 112 -10.13 -6.72 -11.19
C ALA A 112 -10.66 -8.03 -10.60
N GLY A 113 -11.96 -8.29 -10.75
CA GLY A 113 -12.62 -9.47 -10.21
C GLY A 113 -13.12 -9.34 -8.77
N ARG A 114 -13.10 -8.14 -8.17
CA ARG A 114 -13.73 -7.90 -6.85
C ARG A 114 -15.25 -7.89 -6.89
N ALA A 115 -15.84 -7.37 -7.95
CA ALA A 115 -17.28 -7.30 -8.10
C ALA A 115 -17.84 -8.64 -8.57
N ASN A 116 -18.97 -9.07 -7.99
CA ASN A 116 -19.72 -10.21 -8.49
C ASN A 116 -20.41 -9.79 -9.79
N GLY A 117 -20.50 -10.72 -10.79
CA GLY A 117 -21.27 -10.48 -12.00
C GLY A 117 -20.53 -9.78 -13.13
N ILE A 118 -19.20 -9.70 -13.10
CA ILE A 118 -18.44 -9.26 -14.28
C ILE A 118 -18.55 -10.37 -15.35
N THR A 119 -19.42 -10.12 -16.31
CA THR A 119 -19.53 -10.94 -17.52
C THR A 119 -18.39 -10.57 -18.48
N GLY A 120 -17.70 -11.57 -19.02
CA GLY A 120 -16.64 -11.37 -20.02
C GLY A 120 -15.35 -12.09 -19.68
N ASN A 121 -14.47 -12.18 -20.68
CA ASN A 121 -13.22 -12.95 -20.61
C ASN A 121 -12.05 -12.21 -19.95
N PHE A 122 -12.23 -10.98 -19.49
CA PHE A 122 -11.14 -10.17 -18.94
C PHE A 122 -10.67 -10.71 -17.59
N THR A 123 -11.59 -10.86 -16.63
CA THR A 123 -11.27 -11.35 -15.28
C THR A 123 -10.69 -12.76 -15.25
N PRO A 124 -11.24 -13.75 -15.99
CA PRO A 124 -10.63 -15.08 -16.11
C PRO A 124 -9.18 -15.03 -16.63
N LYS A 125 -8.92 -14.20 -17.64
CA LYS A 125 -7.57 -14.02 -18.20
C LYS A 125 -6.57 -13.36 -17.22
N LEU A 126 -7.06 -12.71 -16.16
CA LEU A 126 -6.23 -12.16 -15.09
C LEU A 126 -6.04 -13.12 -13.92
N GLY A 127 -6.34 -14.40 -14.06
CA GLY A 127 -6.24 -15.39 -12.99
C GLY A 127 -7.51 -15.53 -12.13
N GLY A 128 -8.67 -15.16 -12.66
CA GLY A 128 -9.98 -15.40 -12.07
C GLY A 128 -10.44 -14.34 -11.06
N GLN A 129 -11.53 -14.65 -10.37
CA GLN A 129 -12.14 -13.75 -9.39
C GLN A 129 -11.31 -13.65 -8.11
N LEU A 130 -11.33 -12.48 -7.47
CA LEU A 130 -10.68 -12.23 -6.17
C LEU A 130 -11.54 -12.65 -4.97
N LYS A 131 -12.85 -12.85 -5.19
CA LYS A 131 -13.79 -13.34 -4.20
C LYS A 131 -14.28 -14.72 -4.62
N GLY A 132 -14.02 -15.71 -3.81
CA GLY A 132 -14.52 -17.07 -3.95
C GLY A 132 -14.28 -17.82 -2.67
N SER A 133 -14.98 -18.93 -2.43
CA SER A 133 -14.86 -19.76 -1.24
C SER A 133 -13.44 -20.27 -0.98
N SER A 134 -12.62 -20.38 -2.03
CA SER A 134 -11.27 -20.94 -1.96
C SER A 134 -10.14 -19.90 -1.86
N LYS A 135 -10.36 -18.62 -2.24
CA LYS A 135 -9.34 -17.57 -2.16
C LYS A 135 -9.99 -16.19 -1.97
N PRO A 136 -10.30 -15.75 -0.76
CA PRO A 136 -10.86 -14.43 -0.49
C PRO A 136 -9.77 -13.34 -0.57
N MET A 137 -9.02 -13.25 -1.67
CA MET A 137 -8.03 -12.19 -1.86
C MET A 137 -8.73 -10.84 -2.08
N ARG A 138 -8.27 -9.81 -1.37
CA ARG A 138 -8.79 -8.44 -1.52
C ARG A 138 -8.18 -7.72 -2.72
N GLY A 139 -7.04 -8.20 -3.22
CA GLY A 139 -6.31 -7.68 -4.35
C GLY A 139 -5.15 -8.60 -4.73
N ARG A 140 -4.55 -8.32 -5.89
CA ARG A 140 -3.55 -9.20 -6.51
C ARG A 140 -2.11 -8.82 -6.17
N LEU A 141 -1.86 -7.56 -5.78
CA LEU A 141 -0.53 -7.01 -5.54
C LEU A 141 -0.35 -6.56 -4.09
N ILE A 142 -0.82 -5.37 -3.76
CA ILE A 142 -0.61 -4.74 -2.44
C ILE A 142 -1.40 -5.47 -1.36
N PHE A 143 -2.69 -5.77 -1.61
CA PHE A 143 -3.49 -6.49 -0.62
C PHE A 143 -2.99 -7.91 -0.38
N ARG A 144 -2.55 -8.62 -1.45
CA ARG A 144 -1.91 -9.92 -1.32
C ARG A 144 -0.65 -9.82 -0.45
N SER A 145 0.21 -8.83 -0.72
CA SER A 145 1.42 -8.62 0.07
C SER A 145 1.13 -8.34 1.54
N PHE A 146 0.05 -7.60 1.87
CA PHE A 146 -0.38 -7.40 3.25
C PHE A 146 -0.93 -8.66 3.90
N ASP A 147 -1.70 -9.46 3.16
CA ASP A 147 -2.26 -10.72 3.66
C ASP A 147 -1.13 -11.74 3.94
N ASP A 148 -0.12 -11.82 3.07
CA ASP A 148 1.05 -12.69 3.24
C ASP A 148 1.95 -12.25 4.41
N ASP A 149 2.00 -10.95 4.71
CA ASP A 149 2.74 -10.38 5.85
C ASP A 149 2.14 -10.78 7.22
N ARG A 150 0.88 -11.22 7.24
CA ARG A 150 0.16 -11.65 8.46
C ARG A 150 0.19 -10.65 9.60
N GLY A 151 0.18 -9.37 9.27
CA GLY A 151 0.13 -8.27 10.25
C GLY A 151 1.47 -7.89 10.87
N LYS A 152 2.59 -8.49 10.47
CA LYS A 152 3.93 -8.16 10.99
C LYS A 152 4.27 -6.69 10.80
N ALA A 153 4.01 -6.13 9.62
CA ALA A 153 4.24 -4.73 9.35
C ALA A 153 3.40 -3.82 10.27
N THR A 154 2.13 -4.17 10.50
CA THR A 154 1.25 -3.41 11.41
C THR A 154 1.78 -3.46 12.85
N ALA A 155 2.12 -4.64 13.35
CA ALA A 155 2.68 -4.80 14.70
C ALA A 155 4.01 -4.04 14.84
N GLY A 156 4.87 -4.10 13.83
CA GLY A 156 6.15 -3.38 13.83
C GLY A 156 5.97 -1.86 13.86
N VAL A 157 5.02 -1.32 13.10
CA VAL A 157 4.70 0.11 13.12
C VAL A 157 4.15 0.55 14.47
N ILE A 158 3.27 -0.25 15.09
CA ILE A 158 2.76 0.01 16.45
C ILE A 158 3.91 0.08 17.46
N LYS A 159 4.77 -0.95 17.47
CA LYS A 159 5.93 -1.02 18.35
C LYS A 159 6.89 0.16 18.16
N ALA A 160 7.13 0.60 16.92
CA ALA A 160 7.95 1.77 16.63
C ALA A 160 7.37 3.05 17.22
N ILE A 161 6.05 3.22 17.19
CA ILE A 161 5.36 4.38 17.77
C ILE A 161 5.42 4.34 19.30
N GLU A 162 5.15 3.19 19.93
CA GLU A 162 5.20 3.00 21.38
C GLU A 162 6.61 3.28 21.93
N LYS A 163 7.63 2.74 21.27
CA LYS A 163 9.04 2.99 21.60
C LYS A 163 9.39 4.48 21.51
N SER A 164 8.91 5.16 20.47
CA SER A 164 9.14 6.60 20.31
C SER A 164 8.41 7.43 21.34
N ALA A 165 7.19 7.05 21.73
CA ALA A 165 6.45 7.68 22.81
C ALA A 165 7.17 7.52 24.15
N ALA A 166 7.65 6.31 24.47
CA ALA A 166 8.40 6.06 25.69
C ALA A 166 9.70 6.89 25.76
N LYS A 167 10.47 6.95 24.65
CA LYS A 167 11.67 7.79 24.58
C LYS A 167 11.37 9.28 24.75
N PHE A 168 10.29 9.76 24.13
CA PHE A 168 9.87 11.16 24.23
C PHE A 168 9.48 11.51 25.67
N ASN A 169 8.65 10.68 26.31
CA ASN A 169 8.24 10.88 27.70
C ASN A 169 9.42 10.83 28.67
N ALA A 170 10.38 9.92 28.48
CA ALA A 170 11.58 9.86 29.31
C ALA A 170 12.45 11.12 29.20
N ARG A 171 12.49 11.76 28.04
CA ARG A 171 13.25 13.02 27.86
C ARG A 171 12.51 14.24 28.37
N THR A 172 11.18 14.28 28.27
CA THR A 172 10.37 15.41 28.72
C THR A 172 9.98 15.31 30.19
N GLY A 173 9.95 14.13 30.80
CA GLY A 173 9.66 13.93 32.24
C GLY A 173 10.83 14.26 33.15
N ASN A 174 12.00 14.57 32.63
CA ASN A 174 13.19 15.02 33.35
C ASN A 174 13.41 16.55 33.25
N LEU A 175 12.44 17.28 32.73
CA LEU A 175 12.38 18.75 32.71
C LEU A 175 11.39 19.25 33.77
#